data_e75b61e212a4d7542f34f2c395aa143e
#
_entry.id   e75b61e212a4d7542f34f2c395aa143e
#
_cell.length_a   1.000
_cell.length_b   1.000
_cell.length_c   1.000
_cell.angle_alpha   90.00
_cell.angle_beta   90.00
_cell.angle_gamma   90.00
#
_symmetry.space_group_name_H-M   'P 1'
#
loop_
_entity.id
_entity.type
_entity.pdbx_description
1 polymer ?
#
loop_
_entity_poly.entity_id
_entity_poly.type
_entity_poly.pdbx_seq_one_letter_code
_entity_poly.pdbx_strand_id
1 'polypeptide(L)'
;MINQYVEKSFQEDYKPTLGANIIRKDVTINPINAKVRLIMWDLAGQEKYNVIRSMYFQGCVGALLVYDVTRHNTFENVDSKWLKDFDKYVKKEGAYVLIGNKKDLEDQRVVPEDEGKKLADEIKASDFVETSAKYGENVEIAFKNLVYQILRNYGEVI
;
A
#
# COMPACT_ATOMS: atom_id res chain seq x y z
N MET A 1 0.21 9.10 -2.45
CA MET A 1 -0.97 8.23 -2.51
C MET A 1 -1.92 8.41 -1.32
N ILE A 2 -1.46 8.34 -0.07
CA ILE A 2 -2.34 8.50 1.11
C ILE A 2 -3.08 9.84 1.12
N ASN A 3 -2.41 10.96 0.87
CA ASN A 3 -3.07 12.28 0.78
C ASN A 3 -4.16 12.31 -0.30
N GLN A 4 -3.93 11.67 -1.45
CA GLN A 4 -4.94 11.53 -2.49
C GLN A 4 -6.14 10.72 -2.01
N TYR A 5 -5.91 9.65 -1.23
CA TYR A 5 -7.00 8.85 -0.65
C TYR A 5 -7.81 9.61 0.39
N VAL A 6 -7.14 10.36 1.28
CA VAL A 6 -7.77 11.01 2.43
C VAL A 6 -8.39 12.36 2.06
N GLU A 7 -7.63 13.21 1.36
CA GLU A 7 -7.95 14.62 1.13
C GLU A 7 -8.30 14.93 -0.32
N LYS A 8 -8.23 13.94 -1.24
CA LYS A 8 -8.35 14.12 -2.69
C LYS A 8 -7.38 15.19 -3.21
N SER A 9 -6.20 15.29 -2.58
CA SER A 9 -5.16 16.26 -2.89
C SER A 9 -3.88 15.58 -3.38
N PHE A 10 -3.20 16.23 -4.33
CA PHE A 10 -1.90 15.84 -4.83
C PHE A 10 -0.98 17.06 -4.89
N GLN A 11 0.22 16.92 -4.35
CA GLN A 11 1.25 17.98 -4.44
C GLN A 11 2.35 17.47 -5.36
N GLU A 12 2.70 18.23 -6.41
CA GLU A 12 3.78 17.89 -7.33
C GLU A 12 5.15 17.98 -6.68
N ASP A 13 5.33 18.96 -5.77
CA ASP A 13 6.55 19.11 -4.99
C ASP A 13 6.63 18.01 -3.91
N TYR A 14 7.11 16.84 -4.31
CA TYR A 14 7.29 15.73 -3.39
C TYR A 14 8.39 16.03 -2.38
N LYS A 15 8.00 16.20 -1.12
CA LYS A 15 8.93 16.18 0.01
C LYS A 15 8.98 14.76 0.58
N PRO A 16 10.17 14.13 0.66
CA PRO A 16 10.29 12.81 1.28
C PRO A 16 9.73 12.81 2.70
N THR A 17 8.97 11.78 3.04
CA THR A 17 8.46 11.60 4.39
C THR A 17 9.63 11.50 5.38
N LEU A 18 9.61 12.32 6.43
CA LEU A 18 10.58 12.25 7.51
C LEU A 18 10.05 11.32 8.61
N GLY A 19 10.57 10.09 8.66
CA GLY A 19 10.16 9.09 9.64
C GLY A 19 8.84 8.41 9.27
N ALA A 20 7.77 8.74 9.97
CA ALA A 20 6.42 8.23 9.69
C ALA A 20 5.38 9.34 9.88
N ASN A 21 4.30 9.29 9.10
CA ASN A 21 3.12 10.12 9.29
C ASN A 21 1.92 9.25 9.62
N ILE A 22 1.14 9.62 10.63
CA ILE A 22 -0.05 8.88 11.06
C ILE A 22 -1.28 9.62 10.56
N ILE A 23 -2.10 8.91 9.79
CA ILE A 23 -3.31 9.46 9.19
C ILE A 23 -4.50 8.58 9.56
N ARG A 24 -5.62 9.21 9.95
CA ARG A 24 -6.85 8.52 10.30
C ARG A 24 -7.94 8.81 9.28
N LYS A 25 -8.67 7.75 8.88
CA LYS A 25 -9.86 7.85 8.03
C LYS A 25 -10.92 6.87 8.49
N ASP A 26 -12.15 7.34 8.66
CA ASP A 26 -13.30 6.47 8.90
C ASP A 26 -13.94 6.13 7.55
N VAL A 27 -14.20 4.86 7.29
CA VAL A 27 -14.80 4.35 6.05
C VAL A 27 -16.00 3.47 6.38
N THR A 28 -17.00 3.47 5.50
CA THR A 28 -18.16 2.59 5.60
C THR A 28 -18.00 1.44 4.60
N ILE A 29 -18.16 0.22 5.07
CA ILE A 29 -18.05 -1.00 4.26
C ILE A 29 -19.46 -1.48 3.90
N ASN A 30 -19.79 -1.41 2.62
CA ASN A 30 -21.03 -1.96 2.07
C ASN A 30 -20.80 -3.43 1.64
N PRO A 31 -21.80 -4.34 1.71
CA PRO A 31 -23.21 -4.10 2.07
C PRO A 31 -23.55 -4.14 3.56
N ILE A 32 -22.58 -4.49 4.44
CA ILE A 32 -22.84 -4.69 5.88
C ILE A 32 -22.96 -3.39 6.67
N ASN A 33 -22.80 -2.24 6.04
CA ASN A 33 -22.83 -0.90 6.67
C ASN A 33 -21.90 -0.79 7.91
N ALA A 34 -20.83 -1.59 7.95
CA ALA A 34 -19.85 -1.53 9.03
C ALA A 34 -18.99 -0.27 8.94
N LYS A 35 -18.78 0.39 10.07
CA LYS A 35 -17.85 1.52 10.17
C LYS A 35 -16.47 1.00 10.58
N VAL A 36 -15.49 1.20 9.72
CA VAL A 36 -14.09 0.81 9.96
C VAL A 36 -13.24 2.07 10.11
N ARG A 37 -12.45 2.13 11.16
CA ARG A 37 -11.47 3.20 11.35
C ARG A 37 -10.11 2.75 10.89
N LEU A 38 -9.60 3.37 9.84
CA LEU A 38 -8.26 3.14 9.33
C LEU A 38 -7.27 4.07 10.05
N ILE A 39 -6.24 3.48 10.65
CA ILE A 39 -5.07 4.19 11.14
C ILE A 39 -3.92 3.80 10.22
N MET A 40 -3.52 4.74 9.38
CA MET A 40 -2.53 4.50 8.32
C MET A 40 -1.20 5.14 8.70
N TRP A 41 -0.12 4.39 8.50
CA TRP A 41 1.24 4.82 8.72
C TRP A 41 1.93 4.99 7.37
N ASP A 42 2.22 6.25 6.97
CA ASP A 42 3.03 6.56 5.79
C ASP A 42 4.50 6.49 6.18
N LEU A 43 5.15 5.39 5.85
CA LEU A 43 6.52 5.11 6.27
C LEU A 43 7.54 5.60 5.26
N ALA A 44 8.56 6.32 5.75
CA ALA A 44 9.68 6.76 4.92
C ALA A 44 10.46 5.56 4.36
N GLY A 45 10.71 5.56 3.04
CA GLY A 45 11.46 4.51 2.35
C GLY A 45 12.96 4.51 2.61
N GLN A 46 13.51 5.54 3.26
CA GLN A 46 14.96 5.70 3.47
C GLN A 46 15.51 4.73 4.52
N GLU A 47 16.71 4.18 4.28
CA GLU A 47 17.35 3.18 5.14
C GLU A 47 17.62 3.64 6.57
N LYS A 48 17.92 4.92 6.76
CA LYS A 48 18.14 5.50 8.09
C LYS A 48 17.00 5.32 9.07
N TYR A 49 15.80 4.98 8.59
CA TYR A 49 14.62 4.74 9.41
C TYR A 49 14.33 3.26 9.67
N ASN A 50 15.21 2.32 9.25
CA ASN A 50 14.99 0.87 9.41
C ASN A 50 14.74 0.46 10.87
N VAL A 51 15.48 1.04 11.82
CA VAL A 51 15.34 0.71 13.25
C VAL A 51 13.98 1.11 13.80
N ILE A 52 13.47 2.27 13.38
CA ILE A 52 12.19 2.80 13.86
C ILE A 52 11.02 2.06 13.17
N ARG A 53 11.24 1.56 11.96
CA ARG A 53 10.21 0.91 11.15
C ARG A 53 9.59 -0.32 11.83
N SER A 54 10.40 -1.12 12.52
CA SER A 54 9.93 -2.29 13.26
C SER A 54 8.86 -1.95 14.30
N MET A 55 8.94 -0.76 14.90
CA MET A 55 7.94 -0.31 15.89
C MET A 55 6.57 -0.02 15.24
N TYR A 56 6.58 0.44 13.98
CA TYR A 56 5.35 0.77 13.25
C TYR A 56 4.64 -0.45 12.69
N PHE A 57 5.36 -1.55 12.46
CA PHE A 57 4.76 -2.82 12.02
C PHE A 57 4.07 -3.59 13.15
N GLN A 58 4.39 -3.30 14.42
CA GLN A 58 3.75 -3.97 15.54
C GLN A 58 2.26 -3.60 15.61
N GLY A 59 1.40 -4.62 15.53
CA GLY A 59 -0.05 -4.45 15.51
C GLY A 59 -0.62 -4.03 14.14
N CYS A 60 0.22 -3.92 13.10
CA CYS A 60 -0.24 -3.76 11.74
C CYS A 60 -0.99 -5.02 11.29
N VAL A 61 -2.11 -4.82 10.60
CA VAL A 61 -2.94 -5.93 10.07
C VAL A 61 -3.00 -5.92 8.54
N GLY A 62 -2.42 -4.91 7.90
CA GLY A 62 -2.36 -4.84 6.45
C GLY A 62 -1.38 -3.83 5.91
N ALA A 63 -0.95 -4.02 4.66
CA ALA A 63 -0.03 -3.11 3.97
C ALA A 63 -0.42 -2.87 2.50
N LEU A 64 -0.15 -1.68 2.01
CA LEU A 64 -0.02 -1.39 0.58
C LEU A 64 1.47 -1.39 0.26
N LEU A 65 1.93 -2.37 -0.50
CA LEU A 65 3.31 -2.47 -0.99
C LEU A 65 3.40 -1.70 -2.31
N VAL A 66 4.00 -0.52 -2.27
CA VAL A 66 3.93 0.44 -3.38
C VAL A 66 5.27 0.55 -4.07
N TYR A 67 5.29 0.36 -5.39
CA TYR A 67 6.41 0.71 -6.25
C TYR A 67 6.02 1.77 -7.28
N ASP A 68 7.01 2.41 -7.88
CA ASP A 68 6.88 3.41 -8.92
C ASP A 68 7.17 2.73 -10.27
N VAL A 69 6.20 2.69 -11.19
CA VAL A 69 6.35 2.01 -12.49
C VAL A 69 7.47 2.57 -13.35
N THR A 70 7.96 3.79 -13.02
CA THR A 70 9.07 4.46 -13.72
C THR A 70 10.44 4.19 -13.08
N ARG A 71 10.51 3.37 -11.99
CA ARG A 71 11.75 3.12 -11.24
C ARG A 71 11.88 1.68 -10.80
N HIS A 72 12.68 0.89 -11.54
CA HIS A 72 12.86 -0.54 -11.31
C HIS A 72 13.37 -0.88 -9.90
N ASN A 73 14.25 -0.07 -9.32
CA ASN A 73 14.75 -0.30 -7.96
C ASN A 73 13.66 -0.28 -6.88
N THR A 74 12.57 0.46 -7.11
CA THR A 74 11.43 0.47 -6.18
C THR A 74 10.61 -0.81 -6.26
N PHE A 75 10.56 -1.44 -7.43
CA PHE A 75 9.94 -2.73 -7.66
C PHE A 75 10.75 -3.86 -6.99
N GLU A 76 12.07 -3.91 -7.17
CA GLU A 76 12.95 -4.88 -6.50
C GLU A 76 12.87 -4.79 -4.96
N ASN A 77 12.67 -3.58 -4.42
CA ASN A 77 12.53 -3.37 -2.98
C ASN A 77 11.24 -3.94 -2.39
N VAL A 78 10.23 -4.27 -3.20
CA VAL A 78 8.97 -4.85 -2.70
C VAL A 78 9.24 -6.17 -1.99
N ASP A 79 9.83 -7.13 -2.66
CA ASP A 79 10.13 -8.46 -2.09
C ASP A 79 11.39 -8.43 -1.23
N SER A 80 12.48 -7.81 -1.72
CA SER A 80 13.77 -7.85 -1.05
C SER A 80 13.78 -7.17 0.32
N LYS A 81 12.87 -6.21 0.57
CA LYS A 81 12.84 -5.37 1.76
C LYS A 81 11.49 -5.29 2.43
N TRP A 82 10.48 -4.75 1.73
CA TRP A 82 9.20 -4.41 2.35
C TRP A 82 8.38 -5.62 2.79
N LEU A 83 8.32 -6.65 1.96
CA LEU A 83 7.61 -7.88 2.30
C LEU A 83 8.31 -8.62 3.45
N LYS A 84 9.65 -8.68 3.44
CA LYS A 84 10.41 -9.30 4.55
C LYS A 84 10.19 -8.58 5.88
N ASP A 85 10.13 -7.24 5.85
CA ASP A 85 9.82 -6.46 7.03
C ASP A 85 8.37 -6.72 7.49
N PHE A 86 7.42 -6.80 6.56
CA PHE A 86 6.02 -7.11 6.87
C PHE A 86 5.87 -8.50 7.50
N ASP A 87 6.39 -9.53 6.88
CA ASP A 87 6.28 -10.92 7.33
C ASP A 87 6.93 -11.15 8.70
N LYS A 88 7.96 -10.39 9.02
CA LYS A 88 8.66 -10.47 10.30
C LYS A 88 7.82 -9.97 11.48
N TYR A 89 6.97 -8.96 11.26
CA TYR A 89 6.29 -8.24 12.34
C TYR A 89 4.77 -8.37 12.32
N VAL A 90 4.19 -8.77 11.21
CA VAL A 90 2.73 -8.88 11.04
C VAL A 90 2.28 -10.32 11.27
N LYS A 91 1.12 -10.50 11.89
CA LYS A 91 0.53 -11.82 12.12
C LYS A 91 0.13 -12.48 10.80
N LYS A 92 -0.04 -13.81 10.82
CA LYS A 92 -0.43 -14.59 9.63
C LYS A 92 -1.74 -14.15 8.98
N GLU A 93 -2.63 -13.54 9.75
CA GLU A 93 -3.92 -13.01 9.29
C GLU A 93 -3.77 -11.66 8.57
N GLY A 94 -2.56 -11.08 8.57
CA GLY A 94 -2.30 -9.83 7.85
C GLY A 94 -2.51 -9.98 6.35
N ALA A 95 -2.93 -8.89 5.71
CA ALA A 95 -3.14 -8.83 4.27
C ALA A 95 -2.27 -7.74 3.64
N TYR A 96 -1.89 -7.92 2.37
CA TYR A 96 -1.23 -6.86 1.61
C TYR A 96 -1.68 -6.87 0.16
N VAL A 97 -1.68 -5.66 -0.43
CA VAL A 97 -1.97 -5.42 -1.84
C VAL A 97 -0.73 -4.83 -2.49
N LEU A 98 -0.35 -5.34 -3.65
CA LEU A 98 0.75 -4.79 -4.45
C LEU A 98 0.23 -3.64 -5.32
N ILE A 99 0.94 -2.52 -5.32
CA ILE A 99 0.55 -1.31 -6.04
C ILE A 99 1.66 -0.86 -6.99
N GLY A 100 1.34 -0.82 -8.29
CA GLY A 100 2.14 -0.10 -9.29
C GLY A 100 1.64 1.35 -9.41
N ASN A 101 2.34 2.28 -8.77
CA ASN A 101 1.91 3.69 -8.79
C ASN A 101 2.60 4.48 -9.91
N LYS A 102 1.99 5.60 -10.29
CA LYS A 102 2.33 6.51 -11.38
C LYS A 102 2.04 5.93 -12.76
N LYS A 103 0.98 5.12 -12.91
CA LYS A 103 0.54 4.59 -14.20
C LYS A 103 0.28 5.68 -15.27
N ASP A 104 0.06 6.92 -14.84
CA ASP A 104 -0.09 8.09 -15.70
C ASP A 104 1.20 8.47 -16.46
N LEU A 105 2.36 7.96 -16.05
CA LEU A 105 3.65 8.19 -16.68
C LEU A 105 4.04 7.03 -17.63
N GLU A 106 3.12 6.62 -18.50
CA GLU A 106 3.30 5.46 -19.38
C GLU A 106 4.53 5.58 -20.27
N ASP A 107 4.82 6.78 -20.80
CA ASP A 107 6.00 7.05 -21.65
C ASP A 107 7.35 6.87 -20.90
N GLN A 108 7.31 6.84 -19.56
CA GLN A 108 8.47 6.68 -18.69
C GLN A 108 8.48 5.32 -17.97
N ARG A 109 7.54 4.44 -18.28
CA ARG A 109 7.41 3.12 -17.67
C ARG A 109 8.66 2.28 -17.92
N VAL A 110 9.19 1.69 -16.87
CA VAL A 110 10.30 0.71 -16.92
C VAL A 110 9.92 -0.64 -16.31
N VAL A 111 8.81 -0.70 -15.56
CA VAL A 111 8.24 -1.93 -15.02
C VAL A 111 6.93 -2.22 -15.75
N PRO A 112 6.89 -3.23 -16.64
CA PRO A 112 5.65 -3.66 -17.31
C PRO A 112 4.58 -4.13 -16.31
N GLU A 113 3.31 -3.96 -16.65
CA GLU A 113 2.19 -4.39 -15.80
C GLU A 113 2.23 -5.91 -15.53
N ASP A 114 2.64 -6.70 -16.53
CA ASP A 114 2.73 -8.15 -16.40
C ASP A 114 3.79 -8.60 -15.39
N GLU A 115 4.89 -7.86 -15.24
CA GLU A 115 5.87 -8.11 -14.18
C GLU A 115 5.26 -7.82 -12.79
N GLY A 116 4.46 -6.76 -12.67
CA GLY A 116 3.73 -6.46 -11.46
C GLY A 116 2.74 -7.56 -11.08
N LYS A 117 1.98 -8.07 -12.04
CA LYS A 117 1.04 -9.19 -11.86
C LYS A 117 1.79 -10.46 -11.43
N LYS A 118 2.88 -10.78 -12.12
CA LYS A 118 3.71 -11.94 -11.80
C LYS A 118 4.29 -11.87 -10.39
N LEU A 119 4.84 -10.73 -10.00
CA LEU A 119 5.33 -10.53 -8.63
C LEU A 119 4.20 -10.68 -7.61
N ALA A 120 3.01 -10.12 -7.87
CA ALA A 120 1.86 -10.25 -6.97
C ALA A 120 1.47 -11.72 -6.72
N ASP A 121 1.48 -12.55 -7.78
CA ASP A 121 1.22 -13.99 -7.68
C ASP A 121 2.35 -14.70 -6.90
N GLU A 122 3.61 -14.41 -7.19
CA GLU A 122 4.78 -14.99 -6.52
C GLU A 122 4.79 -14.71 -5.02
N ILE A 123 4.51 -13.46 -4.62
CA ILE A 123 4.46 -13.06 -3.21
C ILE A 123 3.12 -13.36 -2.55
N LYS A 124 2.13 -13.90 -3.28
CA LYS A 124 0.77 -14.17 -2.81
C LYS A 124 0.07 -12.91 -2.26
N ALA A 125 0.25 -11.79 -2.95
CA ALA A 125 -0.50 -10.58 -2.62
C ALA A 125 -2.01 -10.84 -2.76
N SER A 126 -2.80 -10.23 -1.90
CA SER A 126 -4.26 -10.36 -1.93
C SER A 126 -4.87 -9.75 -3.19
N ASP A 127 -4.17 -8.80 -3.79
CA ASP A 127 -4.56 -8.14 -5.05
C ASP A 127 -3.37 -7.38 -5.65
N PHE A 128 -3.49 -7.04 -6.94
CA PHE A 128 -2.58 -6.14 -7.66
C PHE A 128 -3.37 -5.02 -8.33
N VAL A 129 -2.96 -3.78 -8.08
CA VAL A 129 -3.65 -2.60 -8.63
C VAL A 129 -2.63 -1.60 -9.14
N GLU A 130 -2.75 -1.18 -10.41
CA GLU A 130 -2.03 0.01 -10.88
C GLU A 130 -2.82 1.30 -10.60
N THR A 131 -2.14 2.28 -10.04
CA THR A 131 -2.74 3.54 -9.58
C THR A 131 -2.07 4.77 -10.18
N SER A 132 -2.82 5.86 -10.28
CA SER A 132 -2.26 7.20 -10.39
C SER A 132 -2.62 8.02 -9.16
N ALA A 133 -1.65 8.26 -8.29
CA ALA A 133 -1.86 9.16 -7.15
C ALA A 133 -2.09 10.61 -7.61
N LYS A 134 -1.61 10.99 -8.78
CA LYS A 134 -1.80 12.32 -9.38
C LYS A 134 -3.27 12.56 -9.72
N TYR A 135 -3.89 11.61 -10.42
CA TYR A 135 -5.28 11.73 -10.87
C TYR A 135 -6.29 11.04 -9.95
N GLY A 136 -5.84 10.35 -8.91
CA GLY A 136 -6.71 9.60 -8.00
C GLY A 136 -7.21 8.28 -8.56
N GLU A 137 -6.71 7.86 -9.73
CA GLU A 137 -7.16 6.66 -10.42
C GLU A 137 -6.82 5.41 -9.62
N ASN A 138 -7.79 4.55 -9.40
CA ASN A 138 -7.71 3.29 -8.65
C ASN A 138 -7.22 3.41 -7.19
N VAL A 139 -6.94 4.60 -6.68
CA VAL A 139 -6.44 4.79 -5.32
C VAL A 139 -7.46 4.29 -4.29
N GLU A 140 -8.74 4.64 -4.46
CA GLU A 140 -9.80 4.20 -3.54
C GLU A 140 -10.02 2.68 -3.60
N ILE A 141 -9.93 2.09 -4.79
CA ILE A 141 -10.04 0.64 -5.02
C ILE A 141 -8.96 -0.11 -4.24
N ALA A 142 -7.71 0.35 -4.32
CA ALA A 142 -6.57 -0.27 -3.63
C ALA A 142 -6.78 -0.35 -2.11
N PHE A 143 -7.20 0.77 -1.50
CA PHE A 143 -7.48 0.79 -0.06
C PHE A 143 -8.70 -0.08 0.30
N LYS A 144 -9.75 -0.03 -0.50
CA LYS A 144 -10.96 -0.82 -0.28
C LYS A 144 -10.67 -2.33 -0.33
N ASN A 145 -9.92 -2.78 -1.34
CA ASN A 145 -9.56 -4.19 -1.50
C ASN A 145 -8.73 -4.68 -0.32
N LEU A 146 -7.77 -3.89 0.16
CA LEU A 146 -7.02 -4.23 1.37
C LEU A 146 -7.94 -4.38 2.59
N VAL A 147 -8.85 -3.43 2.82
CA VAL A 147 -9.77 -3.48 3.96
C VAL A 147 -10.68 -4.72 3.89
N TYR A 148 -11.24 -5.03 2.73
CA TYR A 148 -12.06 -6.23 2.55
C TYR A 148 -11.26 -7.50 2.84
N GLN A 149 -10.03 -7.59 2.37
CA GLN A 149 -9.21 -8.76 2.62
C GLN A 149 -8.86 -8.92 4.10
N ILE A 150 -8.53 -7.83 4.79
CA ILE A 150 -8.31 -7.85 6.25
C ILE A 150 -9.55 -8.38 6.97
N LEU A 151 -10.72 -7.82 6.69
CA LEU A 151 -11.97 -8.25 7.33
C LEU A 151 -12.25 -9.74 7.10
N ARG A 152 -12.07 -10.24 5.88
CA ARG A 152 -12.20 -11.67 5.57
C ARG A 152 -11.24 -12.54 6.37
N ASN A 153 -9.98 -12.14 6.47
CA ASN A 153 -8.96 -12.89 7.21
C ASN A 153 -9.28 -12.97 8.71
N TYR A 154 -9.99 -11.97 9.24
CA TYR A 154 -10.48 -11.97 10.63
C TYR A 154 -11.87 -12.61 10.80
N GLY A 155 -12.40 -13.24 9.77
CA GLY A 155 -13.67 -13.98 9.82
C GLY A 155 -14.93 -13.12 9.75
N GLU A 156 -14.80 -11.86 9.38
CA GLU A 156 -15.96 -11.00 9.14
C GLU A 156 -16.66 -11.40 7.82
N VAL A 157 -17.96 -11.55 7.88
CA VAL A 157 -18.79 -11.86 6.69
C VAL A 157 -19.12 -10.55 6.00
N ILE A 158 -18.53 -10.31 4.82
CA ILE A 158 -18.70 -9.09 4.01
C ILE A 158 -19.14 -9.42 2.58
#